data_07ea52f82b8d15a013706f38c09eaba0
#
_entry.id   07ea52f82b8d15a013706f38c09eaba0
#
_cell.length_a   1.000
_cell.length_b   1.000
_cell.length_c   1.000
_cell.angle_alpha   90.00
_cell.angle_beta   90.00
_cell.angle_gamma   90.00
#
_symmetry.space_group_name_H-M   'P 1'
#
loop_
_entity.id
_entity.type
_entity.pdbx_description
1 polymer ?
#
loop_
_entity_poly.entity_id
_entity_poly.type
_entity_poly.pdbx_seq_one_letter_code
_entity_poly.pdbx_strand_id
1 'polypeptide(L)'
;MPEVPALPLSHRRHWTAFREISVFVRKSSFWKSEAFLEKIRKETGCQISLLDIGDPTVLKQELVRADILINATSIGMEPNTDACPIPGPEFLNEGLFVMDIIYSPEETTLLRYAKEKGLPCCNGLGMLLYQGAAAFHLYTGKELPIEDVKKAWGVETI
;
A
#
# COMPACT_ATOMS: atom_id res chain seq x y z
N MET A 1 -17.21 -14.15 18.96
CA MET A 1 -15.97 -13.97 18.18
C MET A 1 -14.86 -13.79 19.20
N PRO A 2 -13.76 -14.56 19.18
CA PRO A 2 -12.63 -14.30 20.07
C PRO A 2 -12.03 -12.95 19.69
N GLU A 3 -11.81 -12.09 20.69
CA GLU A 3 -11.10 -10.82 20.52
C GLU A 3 -9.67 -11.14 20.08
N VAL A 4 -9.26 -10.58 18.94
CA VAL A 4 -7.84 -10.61 18.53
C VAL A 4 -7.07 -9.81 19.56
N PRO A 5 -6.09 -10.41 20.29
CA PRO A 5 -5.36 -9.68 21.30
C PRO A 5 -4.62 -8.49 20.66
N ALA A 6 -4.81 -7.32 21.23
CA ALA A 6 -4.08 -6.13 20.79
C ALA A 6 -2.58 -6.39 20.92
N LEU A 7 -1.83 -6.13 19.85
CA LEU A 7 -0.35 -6.23 19.88
C LEU A 7 0.21 -5.42 21.04
N PRO A 8 1.20 -5.95 21.79
CA PRO A 8 1.82 -5.27 22.94
C PRO A 8 2.37 -3.90 22.52
N LEU A 9 2.26 -2.91 23.43
CA LEU A 9 2.75 -1.53 23.23
C LEU A 9 4.23 -1.45 22.82
N SER A 10 5.03 -2.46 23.15
CA SER A 10 6.44 -2.57 22.73
C SER A 10 6.62 -2.71 21.21
N HIS A 11 5.64 -3.25 20.49
CA HIS A 11 5.65 -3.35 19.03
C HIS A 11 5.10 -2.07 18.34
N ARG A 12 4.44 -1.18 19.07
CA ARG A 12 3.90 0.09 18.52
C ARG A 12 4.99 1.12 18.21
N ARG A 13 6.19 1.00 18.79
CA ARG A 13 7.28 1.98 18.60
C ARG A 13 7.89 1.96 17.19
N HIS A 14 7.64 0.92 16.40
CA HIS A 14 8.17 0.81 15.03
C HIS A 14 7.22 1.35 13.95
N TRP A 15 6.00 1.78 14.31
CA TRP A 15 5.03 2.35 13.37
C TRP A 15 5.28 3.84 13.03
N THR A 16 6.25 4.46 13.68
CA THR A 16 6.62 5.87 13.45
C THR A 16 7.71 6.05 12.38
N ALA A 17 7.82 5.10 11.43
CA ALA A 17 8.79 5.19 10.34
C ALA A 17 8.47 6.32 9.36
N PHE A 18 7.20 6.71 9.24
CA PHE A 18 6.75 7.77 8.34
C PHE A 18 6.60 9.09 9.10
N ARG A 19 7.24 10.16 8.59
CA ARG A 19 7.10 11.51 9.14
C ARG A 19 5.78 12.15 8.71
N GLU A 20 5.42 11.93 7.47
CA GLU A 20 4.26 12.53 6.81
C GLU A 20 3.58 11.49 5.90
N ILE A 21 2.25 11.52 5.87
CA ILE A 21 1.44 10.66 5.03
C ILE A 21 0.38 11.52 4.35
N SER A 22 0.35 11.51 3.01
CA SER A 22 -0.69 12.13 2.21
C SER A 22 -1.68 11.06 1.74
N VAL A 23 -2.90 11.13 2.25
CA VAL A 23 -3.97 10.17 1.94
C VAL A 23 -4.91 10.78 0.92
N PHE A 24 -4.92 10.18 -0.28
CA PHE A 24 -5.79 10.61 -1.37
C PHE A 24 -7.05 9.77 -1.44
N VAL A 25 -8.21 10.41 -1.35
CA VAL A 25 -9.52 9.79 -1.49
C VAL A 25 -10.45 10.68 -2.31
N ARG A 26 -11.55 10.12 -2.81
CA ARG A 26 -12.61 10.93 -3.45
C ARG A 26 -13.29 11.83 -2.40
N LYS A 27 -13.66 13.04 -2.78
CA LYS A 27 -14.37 13.99 -1.89
C LYS A 27 -15.57 13.39 -1.18
N SER A 28 -16.31 12.52 -1.85
CA SER A 28 -17.45 11.80 -1.26
C SER A 28 -17.10 10.91 -0.08
N SER A 29 -15.82 10.56 0.08
CA SER A 29 -15.32 9.70 1.16
C SER A 29 -14.66 10.47 2.30
N PHE A 30 -14.49 11.80 2.19
CA PHE A 30 -13.76 12.62 3.16
C PHE A 30 -14.27 12.44 4.59
N TRP A 31 -15.57 12.53 4.80
CA TRP A 31 -16.15 12.45 6.13
C TRP A 31 -15.88 11.11 6.85
N LYS A 32 -15.86 10.00 6.09
CA LYS A 32 -15.52 8.67 6.64
C LYS A 32 -14.04 8.56 6.95
N SER A 33 -13.20 9.03 6.03
CA SER A 33 -11.75 8.95 6.14
C SER A 33 -11.23 9.84 7.27
N GLU A 34 -11.75 11.05 7.43
CA GLU A 34 -11.30 11.99 8.45
C GLU A 34 -11.47 11.44 9.87
N ALA A 35 -12.62 10.84 10.18
CA ALA A 35 -12.86 10.25 11.49
C ALA A 35 -11.85 9.13 11.84
N PHE A 36 -11.46 8.34 10.83
CA PHE A 36 -10.47 7.28 10.98
C PHE A 36 -9.04 7.84 11.11
N LEU A 37 -8.67 8.81 10.26
CA LEU A 37 -7.36 9.42 10.28
C LEU A 37 -7.08 10.21 11.56
N GLU A 38 -8.10 10.86 12.12
CA GLU A 38 -8.00 11.56 13.40
C GLU A 38 -7.60 10.61 14.54
N LYS A 39 -8.13 9.39 14.54
CA LYS A 39 -7.72 8.37 15.49
C LYS A 39 -6.25 7.98 15.30
N ILE A 40 -5.82 7.76 14.04
CA ILE A 40 -4.43 7.41 13.75
C ILE A 40 -3.48 8.54 14.14
N ARG A 41 -3.79 9.81 13.80
CA ARG A 41 -3.00 10.98 14.20
C ARG A 41 -2.76 11.02 15.71
N LYS A 42 -3.82 10.77 16.51
CA LYS A 42 -3.73 10.74 17.97
C LYS A 42 -2.89 9.60 18.51
N GLU A 43 -2.97 8.44 17.89
CA GLU A 43 -2.27 7.24 18.35
C GLU A 43 -0.79 7.23 17.94
N THR A 44 -0.44 7.80 16.79
CA THR A 44 0.91 7.71 16.21
C THR A 44 1.71 9.00 16.29
N GLY A 45 1.04 10.16 16.38
CA GLY A 45 1.69 11.47 16.24
C GLY A 45 2.17 11.79 14.82
N CYS A 46 1.85 10.94 13.82
CA CYS A 46 2.22 11.15 12.43
C CYS A 46 1.43 12.32 11.83
N GLN A 47 2.08 13.12 10.99
CA GLN A 47 1.39 14.15 10.21
C GLN A 47 0.66 13.48 9.04
N ILE A 48 -0.66 13.53 9.06
CA ILE A 48 -1.49 12.90 8.03
C ILE A 48 -2.39 13.95 7.39
N SER A 49 -2.24 14.15 6.09
CA SER A 49 -3.08 15.03 5.27
C SER A 49 -4.13 14.21 4.52
N LEU A 50 -5.37 14.70 4.48
CA LEU A 50 -6.44 14.11 3.67
C LEU A 50 -6.69 15.00 2.45
N LEU A 51 -6.51 14.44 1.25
CA LEU A 51 -6.46 15.16 -0.01
C LEU A 51 -7.42 14.55 -1.02
N ASP A 52 -7.87 15.37 -1.99
CA ASP A 52 -8.76 14.94 -3.07
C ASP A 52 -7.98 14.30 -4.20
N ILE A 53 -8.25 13.02 -4.48
CA ILE A 53 -7.66 12.31 -5.65
C ILE A 53 -8.11 12.92 -6.98
N GLY A 54 -9.20 13.68 -6.99
CA GLY A 54 -9.70 14.40 -8.16
C GLY A 54 -8.94 15.68 -8.47
N ASP A 55 -7.96 16.08 -7.66
CA ASP A 55 -7.11 17.24 -7.91
C ASP A 55 -5.72 16.81 -8.39
N PRO A 56 -5.46 16.74 -9.70
CA PRO A 56 -4.19 16.30 -10.24
C PRO A 56 -3.03 17.25 -9.90
N THR A 57 -3.31 18.52 -9.64
CA THR A 57 -2.27 19.50 -9.29
C THR A 57 -1.71 19.20 -7.92
N VAL A 58 -2.58 18.98 -6.93
CA VAL A 58 -2.20 18.61 -5.58
C VAL A 58 -1.54 17.24 -5.56
N LEU A 59 -2.08 16.27 -6.31
CA LEU A 59 -1.49 14.94 -6.43
C LEU A 59 -0.05 15.02 -6.95
N LYS A 60 0.19 15.79 -7.99
CA LYS A 60 1.54 15.96 -8.56
C LYS A 60 2.50 16.62 -7.57
N GLN A 61 2.06 17.64 -6.85
CA GLN A 61 2.88 18.33 -5.83
C GLN A 61 3.28 17.38 -4.70
N GLU A 62 2.37 16.54 -4.23
CA GLU A 62 2.65 15.55 -3.18
C GLU A 62 3.60 14.46 -3.68
N LEU A 63 3.43 13.96 -4.91
CA LEU A 63 4.29 12.94 -5.48
C LEU A 63 5.73 13.42 -5.71
N VAL A 64 5.94 14.72 -5.99
CA VAL A 64 7.29 15.30 -6.15
C VAL A 64 8.12 15.15 -4.88
N ARG A 65 7.50 15.18 -3.70
CA ARG A 65 8.19 15.12 -2.40
C ARG A 65 8.05 13.77 -1.68
N ALA A 66 7.34 12.83 -2.29
CA ALA A 66 7.12 11.51 -1.72
C ALA A 66 8.31 10.59 -1.96
N ASP A 67 8.64 9.78 -0.96
CA ASP A 67 9.58 8.66 -1.09
C ASP A 67 8.87 7.39 -1.56
N ILE A 68 7.57 7.24 -1.21
CA ILE A 68 6.79 6.03 -1.49
C ILE A 68 5.40 6.43 -1.99
N LEU A 69 4.95 5.81 -3.07
CA LEU A 69 3.57 5.80 -3.54
C LEU A 69 2.96 4.42 -3.31
N ILE A 70 1.82 4.37 -2.63
CA ILE A 70 1.07 3.13 -2.41
C ILE A 70 -0.32 3.24 -3.02
N ASN A 71 -0.65 2.40 -4.00
CA ASN A 71 -2.02 2.19 -4.43
C ASN A 71 -2.69 1.20 -3.46
N ALA A 72 -3.54 1.70 -2.58
CA ALA A 72 -4.34 0.91 -1.65
C ALA A 72 -5.83 0.84 -2.09
N THR A 73 -6.09 0.94 -3.40
CA THR A 73 -7.42 0.89 -4.00
C THR A 73 -7.58 -0.33 -4.90
N SER A 74 -8.79 -0.57 -5.40
CA SER A 74 -9.04 -1.57 -6.44
C SER A 74 -8.84 -1.05 -7.88
N ILE A 75 -8.30 0.15 -8.07
CA ILE A 75 -8.06 0.73 -9.41
C ILE A 75 -6.89 -0.01 -10.04
N GLY A 76 -7.12 -0.64 -11.18
CA GLY A 76 -6.16 -1.51 -11.89
C GLY A 76 -6.40 -2.99 -11.67
N MET A 77 -7.39 -3.39 -10.83
CA MET A 77 -7.83 -4.76 -10.66
C MET A 77 -8.93 -5.10 -11.69
N GLU A 78 -9.09 -6.39 -12.00
CA GLU A 78 -10.20 -6.85 -12.86
C GLU A 78 -11.57 -6.37 -12.35
N PRO A 79 -12.49 -6.02 -13.25
CA PRO A 79 -12.40 -6.12 -14.72
C PRO A 79 -11.74 -4.92 -15.41
N ASN A 80 -11.31 -3.89 -14.69
CA ASN A 80 -10.79 -2.62 -15.23
C ASN A 80 -9.26 -2.52 -15.09
N THR A 81 -8.54 -3.46 -15.65
CA THR A 81 -7.08 -3.58 -15.52
C THR A 81 -6.29 -2.42 -16.13
N ASP A 82 -6.88 -1.70 -17.11
CA ASP A 82 -6.26 -0.53 -17.73
C ASP A 82 -6.37 0.75 -16.88
N ALA A 83 -7.21 0.72 -15.84
CA ALA A 83 -7.37 1.86 -14.96
C ALA A 83 -6.10 2.10 -14.11
N CYS A 84 -5.77 3.37 -13.88
CA CYS A 84 -4.62 3.76 -13.07
C CYS A 84 -5.03 4.83 -12.04
N PRO A 85 -4.51 4.77 -10.80
CA PRO A 85 -4.83 5.77 -9.77
C PRO A 85 -4.17 7.14 -10.03
N ILE A 86 -3.20 7.21 -10.94
CA ILE A 86 -2.57 8.45 -11.40
C ILE A 86 -2.86 8.69 -12.88
N PRO A 87 -2.91 9.95 -13.33
CA PRO A 87 -3.24 10.29 -14.71
C PRO A 87 -2.26 9.75 -15.78
N GLY A 88 -0.98 9.63 -15.43
CA GLY A 88 0.05 9.15 -16.35
C GLY A 88 1.43 9.04 -15.71
N PRO A 89 2.41 8.49 -16.45
CA PRO A 89 3.76 8.26 -15.95
C PRO A 89 4.52 9.53 -15.60
N GLU A 90 4.11 10.70 -16.10
CA GLU A 90 4.69 12.01 -15.78
C GLU A 90 4.44 12.46 -14.33
N PHE A 91 3.61 11.73 -13.60
CA PHE A 91 3.39 11.93 -12.17
C PHE A 91 4.42 11.22 -11.30
N LEU A 92 5.14 10.27 -11.86
CA LEU A 92 6.17 9.50 -11.12
C LEU A 92 7.54 10.19 -11.27
N ASN A 93 8.17 10.52 -10.16
CA ASN A 93 9.45 11.19 -10.10
C ASN A 93 10.59 10.21 -9.79
N GLU A 94 11.83 10.61 -10.08
CA GLU A 94 13.03 9.84 -9.74
C GLU A 94 13.12 9.61 -8.22
N GLY A 95 13.54 8.41 -7.84
CA GLY A 95 13.69 8.02 -6.44
C GLY A 95 12.41 7.53 -5.74
N LEU A 96 11.25 7.64 -6.40
CA LEU A 96 10.00 7.14 -5.84
C LEU A 96 9.96 5.61 -5.84
N PHE A 97 9.63 4.99 -4.69
CA PHE A 97 9.27 3.59 -4.63
C PHE A 97 7.75 3.45 -4.86
N VAL A 98 7.35 2.56 -5.76
CA VAL A 98 5.94 2.37 -6.11
C VAL A 98 5.44 1.01 -5.65
N MET A 99 4.44 0.99 -4.77
CA MET A 99 3.79 -0.22 -4.30
C MET A 99 2.33 -0.26 -4.75
N ASP A 100 1.91 -1.39 -5.30
CA ASP A 100 0.50 -1.69 -5.56
C ASP A 100 0.08 -2.87 -4.70
N ILE A 101 -1.01 -2.76 -3.92
CA ILE A 101 -1.52 -3.89 -3.14
C ILE A 101 -2.22 -4.95 -4.02
N ILE A 102 -2.45 -4.65 -5.29
CA ILE A 102 -3.04 -5.58 -6.26
C ILE A 102 -1.99 -6.62 -6.62
N TYR A 103 -2.41 -7.89 -6.63
CA TYR A 103 -1.61 -9.04 -7.02
C TYR A 103 -2.19 -9.79 -8.24
N SER A 104 -3.41 -9.42 -8.64
CA SER A 104 -4.06 -9.91 -9.88
C SER A 104 -4.77 -8.75 -10.57
N PRO A 105 -4.28 -8.30 -11.74
CA PRO A 105 -3.12 -8.80 -12.49
C PRO A 105 -1.81 -8.63 -11.73
N GLU A 106 -0.80 -9.42 -12.07
CA GLU A 106 0.54 -9.35 -11.48
C GLU A 106 1.23 -8.00 -11.76
N GLU A 107 0.95 -7.41 -12.91
CA GLU A 107 1.42 -6.08 -13.30
C GLU A 107 0.23 -5.18 -13.64
N THR A 108 -0.02 -4.18 -12.80
CA THR A 108 -1.00 -3.13 -13.07
C THR A 108 -0.42 -2.05 -13.98
N THR A 109 -1.29 -1.20 -14.53
CA THR A 109 -0.85 -0.01 -15.30
C THR A 109 0.08 0.90 -14.48
N LEU A 110 -0.16 1.03 -13.17
CA LEU A 110 0.72 1.80 -12.27
C LEU A 110 2.13 1.20 -12.20
N LEU A 111 2.24 -0.12 -12.02
CA LEU A 111 3.54 -0.80 -11.94
C LEU A 111 4.27 -0.79 -13.28
N ARG A 112 3.54 -0.89 -14.40
CA ARG A 112 4.11 -0.74 -15.74
C ARG A 112 4.74 0.65 -15.92
N TYR A 113 4.05 1.73 -15.53
CA TYR A 113 4.61 3.08 -15.55
C TYR A 113 5.86 3.22 -14.68
N ALA A 114 5.86 2.61 -13.50
CA ALA A 114 7.04 2.61 -12.63
C ALA A 114 8.24 1.92 -13.30
N LYS A 115 8.04 0.74 -13.89
CA LYS A 115 9.07 -0.01 -14.61
C LYS A 115 9.60 0.74 -15.83
N GLU A 116 8.73 1.35 -16.65
CA GLU A 116 9.11 2.16 -17.80
C GLU A 116 10.01 3.34 -17.41
N LYS A 117 9.82 3.87 -16.18
CA LYS A 117 10.67 4.92 -15.61
C LYS A 117 11.89 4.42 -14.84
N GLY A 118 12.09 3.10 -14.76
CA GLY A 118 13.20 2.51 -14.01
C GLY A 118 13.09 2.67 -12.50
N LEU A 119 11.86 2.87 -11.98
CA LEU A 119 11.62 3.03 -10.55
C LEU A 119 11.51 1.68 -9.85
N PRO A 120 12.00 1.55 -8.62
CA PRO A 120 11.76 0.36 -7.81
C PRO A 120 10.27 0.23 -7.52
N CYS A 121 9.72 -0.97 -7.72
CA CYS A 121 8.30 -1.22 -7.49
C CYS A 121 8.02 -2.66 -7.07
N CYS A 122 6.88 -2.87 -6.38
CA CYS A 122 6.38 -4.19 -6.03
C CYS A 122 4.86 -4.25 -6.11
N ASN A 123 4.33 -5.46 -6.33
CA ASN A 123 2.90 -5.76 -6.27
C ASN A 123 2.47 -6.28 -4.90
N GLY A 124 1.17 -6.62 -4.74
CA GLY A 124 0.58 -7.09 -3.50
C GLY A 124 0.88 -8.55 -3.12
N LEU A 125 1.62 -9.29 -3.93
CA LEU A 125 1.85 -10.73 -3.71
C LEU A 125 2.63 -11.00 -2.43
N GLY A 126 3.65 -10.17 -2.13
CA GLY A 126 4.40 -10.26 -0.88
C GLY A 126 3.50 -10.02 0.34
N MET A 127 2.64 -8.99 0.27
CA MET A 127 1.68 -8.71 1.34
C MET A 127 0.73 -9.90 1.55
N LEU A 128 0.22 -10.51 0.47
CA LEU A 128 -0.64 -11.69 0.53
C LEU A 128 0.07 -12.88 1.20
N LEU A 129 1.32 -13.14 0.83
CA LEU A 129 2.10 -14.25 1.39
C LEU A 129 2.37 -14.07 2.88
N TYR A 130 2.90 -12.92 3.27
CA TYR A 130 3.30 -12.70 4.66
C TYR A 130 2.12 -12.55 5.62
N GLN A 131 1.00 -11.95 5.19
CA GLN A 131 -0.22 -11.95 6.01
C GLN A 131 -0.79 -13.38 6.16
N GLY A 132 -0.71 -14.19 5.09
CA GLY A 132 -1.09 -15.61 5.14
C GLY A 132 -0.19 -16.41 6.09
N ALA A 133 1.11 -16.16 6.09
CA ALA A 133 2.05 -16.79 7.02
C ALA A 133 1.75 -16.44 8.49
N ALA A 134 1.45 -15.17 8.76
CA ALA A 134 1.05 -14.74 10.10
C ALA A 134 -0.26 -15.39 10.54
N ALA A 135 -1.27 -15.49 9.67
CA ALA A 135 -2.52 -16.18 9.95
C ALA A 135 -2.30 -17.69 10.19
N PHE A 136 -1.49 -18.33 9.35
CA PHE A 136 -1.14 -19.74 9.52
C PHE A 136 -0.50 -20.02 10.88
N HIS A 137 0.45 -19.16 11.30
CA HIS A 137 1.07 -19.25 12.61
C HIS A 137 0.04 -19.13 13.75
N LEU A 138 -0.87 -18.13 13.67
CA LEU A 138 -1.91 -17.93 14.68
C LEU A 138 -2.85 -19.13 14.82
N TYR A 139 -3.20 -19.79 13.71
CA TYR A 139 -4.13 -20.92 13.72
C TYR A 139 -3.49 -22.24 14.08
N THR A 140 -2.21 -22.44 13.77
CA THR A 140 -1.55 -23.77 13.89
C THR A 140 -0.42 -23.81 14.91
N GLY A 141 0.09 -22.66 15.34
CA GLY A 141 1.31 -22.55 16.14
C GLY A 141 2.59 -22.92 15.38
N LYS A 142 2.51 -23.12 14.05
CA LYS A 142 3.63 -23.52 13.18
C LYS A 142 4.02 -22.40 12.24
N GLU A 143 5.28 -22.41 11.78
CA GLU A 143 5.74 -21.51 10.74
C GLU A 143 5.32 -22.01 9.35
N LEU A 144 4.84 -21.10 8.47
CA LEU A 144 4.59 -21.41 7.08
C LEU A 144 5.94 -21.56 6.35
N PRO A 145 6.17 -22.64 5.57
CA PRO A 145 7.39 -22.76 4.77
C PRO A 145 7.34 -21.81 3.55
N ILE A 146 7.69 -20.54 3.78
CA ILE A 146 7.54 -19.44 2.82
C ILE A 146 8.27 -19.76 1.51
N GLU A 147 9.48 -20.30 1.56
CA GLU A 147 10.26 -20.60 0.37
C GLU A 147 9.62 -21.72 -0.50
N ASP A 148 8.97 -22.69 0.14
CA ASP A 148 8.23 -23.75 -0.59
C ASP A 148 6.98 -23.16 -1.26
N VAL A 149 6.30 -22.22 -0.59
CA VAL A 149 5.15 -21.51 -1.17
C VAL A 149 5.57 -20.64 -2.34
N LYS A 150 6.66 -19.86 -2.22
CA LYS A 150 7.22 -19.07 -3.32
C LYS A 150 7.53 -19.95 -4.54
N LYS A 151 8.21 -21.06 -4.31
CA LYS A 151 8.53 -22.03 -5.34
C LYS A 151 7.28 -22.61 -6.01
N ALA A 152 6.25 -22.94 -5.22
CA ALA A 152 4.99 -23.46 -5.75
C ALA A 152 4.23 -22.41 -6.57
N TRP A 153 4.37 -21.12 -6.27
CA TRP A 153 3.80 -20.01 -7.04
C TRP A 153 4.66 -19.61 -8.25
N GLY A 154 5.87 -20.16 -8.38
CA GLY A 154 6.81 -19.79 -9.45
C GLY A 154 7.41 -18.39 -9.28
N VAL A 155 7.46 -17.88 -8.05
CA VAL A 155 7.92 -16.52 -7.73
C VAL A 155 9.27 -16.61 -7.00
N GLU A 156 10.33 -16.16 -7.66
CA GLU A 156 11.67 -16.17 -7.05
C GLU A 156 11.90 -14.97 -6.12
N THR A 157 11.29 -13.82 -6.42
CA THR A 157 11.48 -12.59 -5.65
C THR A 157 10.12 -11.94 -5.36
N ILE A 158 9.85 -11.66 -4.10
CA ILE A 158 8.66 -10.96 -3.63
C ILE A 158 9.13 -9.79 -2.76
#